data_6430a44f99af54cbd8cdaacec6823015
#
_entry.id   6430a44f99af54cbd8cdaacec6823015
#
_cell.length_a   1.000
_cell.length_b   1.000
_cell.length_c   1.000
_cell.angle_alpha   90.00
_cell.angle_beta   90.00
_cell.angle_gamma   90.00
#
_symmetry.space_group_name_H-M   'P 1'
#
loop_
_entity.id
_entity.type
_entity.pdbx_description
1 polymer ?
#
loop_
_entity_poly.entity_id
_entity_poly.type
_entity_poly.pdbx_seq_one_letter_code
_entity_poly.pdbx_strand_id
1 'polypeptide(L)'
;MALRLGDEAPNFQAETTDGDIDFHEWIGDGWAILFSHPADYTPVCTTELGYTAKLQPEFQKRGVKTIAVSVDSLEDHHGWIKDINETQNTTVNFPIIADSDRAVATAYDMIHPNAAEKFTVRSVFVIDPNKKIRLTITYPPATGRNFDEILRVVDALQLTDNHAVATPVNWKDGDDCIVVPTLSDEEATAKFPKGFTTIKPYLRTTPQPNK
;
A
#
# COMPACT_ATOMS: atom_id res chain seq x y z
N MET A 1 6.59 18.81 4.39
CA MET A 1 5.10 19.04 4.37
C MET A 1 4.48 17.67 4.08
N ALA A 2 3.56 17.23 4.93
CA ALA A 2 2.94 15.91 4.76
C ALA A 2 2.23 15.77 3.40
N LEU A 3 2.44 14.65 2.72
CA LEU A 3 1.77 14.32 1.46
C LEU A 3 0.27 14.08 1.69
N ARG A 4 -0.55 14.56 0.77
CA ARG A 4 -2.01 14.43 0.83
C ARG A 4 -2.52 13.47 -0.23
N LEU A 5 -3.74 13.00 -0.07
CA LEU A 5 -4.41 12.19 -1.09
C LEU A 5 -4.56 13.01 -2.39
N GLY A 6 -4.15 12.43 -3.50
CA GLY A 6 -4.13 13.07 -4.81
C GLY A 6 -2.84 13.82 -5.14
N ASP A 7 -1.95 14.07 -4.16
CA ASP A 7 -0.63 14.61 -4.46
C ASP A 7 0.17 13.62 -5.32
N GLU A 8 1.09 14.15 -6.11
CA GLU A 8 2.04 13.31 -6.81
C GLU A 8 3.06 12.73 -5.82
N ALA A 9 3.26 11.42 -5.86
CA ALA A 9 4.29 10.75 -5.10
C ALA A 9 5.67 11.27 -5.53
N PRO A 10 6.49 11.82 -4.62
CA PRO A 10 7.83 12.30 -4.98
C PRO A 10 8.65 11.22 -5.68
N ASN A 11 9.23 11.56 -6.85
CA ASN A 11 10.22 10.69 -7.47
C ASN A 11 11.56 10.78 -6.74
N PHE A 12 12.31 9.71 -6.75
CA PHE A 12 13.66 9.66 -6.18
C PHE A 12 14.49 8.58 -6.87
N GLN A 13 15.81 8.71 -6.74
CA GLN A 13 16.75 7.63 -7.05
C GLN A 13 17.28 7.08 -5.73
N ALA A 14 17.37 5.76 -5.62
CA ALA A 14 17.83 5.10 -4.41
C ALA A 14 18.52 3.76 -4.68
N GLU A 15 19.51 3.44 -3.85
CA GLU A 15 20.11 2.12 -3.77
C GLU A 15 19.18 1.18 -3.02
N THR A 16 18.99 -0.02 -3.54
CA THR A 16 18.15 -1.05 -2.92
C THR A 16 18.83 -2.41 -2.91
N THR A 17 18.27 -3.34 -2.17
CA THR A 17 18.75 -4.73 -2.13
C THR A 17 18.70 -5.44 -3.49
N ASP A 18 17.95 -4.91 -4.45
CA ASP A 18 17.80 -5.45 -5.81
C ASP A 18 18.48 -4.56 -6.87
N GLY A 19 19.36 -3.61 -6.44
CA GLY A 19 20.06 -2.66 -7.28
C GLY A 19 19.47 -1.25 -7.21
N ASP A 20 20.06 -0.34 -8.00
CA ASP A 20 19.62 1.06 -8.03
C ASP A 20 18.31 1.22 -8.80
N ILE A 21 17.44 2.09 -8.31
CA ILE A 21 16.16 2.40 -8.95
C ILE A 21 15.97 3.91 -9.17
N ASP A 22 15.23 4.29 -10.21
CA ASP A 22 14.40 5.47 -10.27
C ASP A 22 12.98 5.04 -9.91
N PHE A 23 12.38 5.65 -8.89
CA PHE A 23 11.15 5.14 -8.29
C PHE A 23 9.96 5.17 -9.25
N HIS A 24 9.79 6.25 -10.01
CA HIS A 24 8.68 6.32 -10.97
C HIS A 24 8.86 5.33 -12.14
N GLU A 25 10.10 5.15 -12.63
CA GLU A 25 10.40 4.12 -13.63
C GLU A 25 10.19 2.72 -13.07
N TRP A 26 10.61 2.49 -11.82
CA TRP A 26 10.41 1.22 -11.14
C TRP A 26 8.92 0.87 -10.95
N ILE A 27 8.07 1.83 -10.59
CA ILE A 27 6.61 1.62 -10.53
C ILE A 27 6.09 1.22 -11.91
N GLY A 28 6.50 1.92 -12.98
CA GLY A 28 5.95 1.72 -14.33
C GLY A 28 4.47 2.05 -14.39
N ASP A 29 3.67 1.26 -15.10
CA ASP A 29 2.22 1.45 -15.27
C ASP A 29 1.38 0.70 -14.21
N GLY A 30 2.02 0.24 -13.13
CA GLY A 30 1.38 -0.51 -12.06
C GLY A 30 1.06 0.34 -10.84
N TRP A 31 0.51 -0.32 -9.82
CA TRP A 31 0.36 0.22 -8.48
C TRP A 31 1.62 -0.05 -7.66
N ALA A 32 1.86 0.76 -6.65
CA ALA A 32 2.95 0.55 -5.70
C ALA A 32 2.52 0.76 -4.26
N ILE A 33 3.17 0.02 -3.36
CA ILE A 33 3.13 0.25 -1.92
C ILE A 33 4.56 0.53 -1.46
N LEU A 34 4.79 1.78 -1.04
CA LEU A 34 6.01 2.19 -0.36
C LEU A 34 5.74 2.20 1.14
N PHE A 35 6.51 1.45 1.91
CA PHE A 35 6.33 1.38 3.35
C PHE A 35 7.65 1.46 4.11
N SER A 36 7.67 2.24 5.19
CA SER A 36 8.85 2.37 6.04
C SER A 36 8.81 1.41 7.24
N HIS A 37 9.99 1.06 7.74
CA HIS A 37 10.16 0.37 9.02
C HIS A 37 11.24 1.06 9.85
N PRO A 38 11.12 1.07 11.19
CA PRO A 38 12.02 1.84 12.06
C PRO A 38 13.49 1.46 11.95
N ALA A 39 13.84 0.19 12.02
CA ALA A 39 15.22 -0.29 11.94
C ALA A 39 15.30 -1.78 11.64
N ASP A 40 16.38 -2.17 10.98
CA ASP A 40 16.75 -3.57 10.79
C ASP A 40 17.05 -4.27 12.11
N TYR A 41 17.10 -5.58 12.10
CA TYR A 41 17.37 -6.43 13.27
C TYR A 41 16.45 -6.17 14.48
N THR A 42 15.19 -5.77 14.21
CA THR A 42 14.17 -5.55 15.24
C THR A 42 13.01 -6.51 15.13
N PRO A 43 12.38 -6.93 16.25
CA PRO A 43 11.41 -8.02 16.25
C PRO A 43 10.17 -7.71 15.38
N VAL A 44 9.54 -6.55 15.55
CA VAL A 44 8.31 -6.20 14.83
C VAL A 44 8.58 -6.05 13.34
N CYS A 45 9.69 -5.38 12.95
CA CYS A 45 10.07 -5.22 11.55
C CYS A 45 10.34 -6.57 10.88
N THR A 46 11.00 -7.50 11.57
CA THR A 46 11.22 -8.86 11.07
C THR A 46 9.90 -9.57 10.74
N THR A 47 8.91 -9.49 11.62
CA THR A 47 7.59 -10.08 11.36
C THR A 47 6.87 -9.42 10.20
N GLU A 48 6.94 -8.09 10.07
CA GLU A 48 6.29 -7.35 8.99
C GLU A 48 6.88 -7.66 7.60
N LEU A 49 8.23 -7.64 7.48
CA LEU A 49 8.87 -7.92 6.19
C LEU A 49 8.69 -9.38 5.79
N GLY A 50 8.78 -10.29 6.76
CA GLY A 50 8.49 -11.71 6.51
C GLY A 50 7.05 -11.96 6.06
N TYR A 51 6.07 -11.29 6.68
CA TYR A 51 4.66 -11.39 6.26
C TYR A 51 4.43 -10.75 4.88
N THR A 52 5.04 -9.59 4.60
CA THR A 52 5.00 -8.96 3.28
C THR A 52 5.55 -9.88 2.20
N ALA A 53 6.64 -10.58 2.45
CA ALA A 53 7.20 -11.55 1.52
C ALA A 53 6.22 -12.70 1.21
N LYS A 54 5.50 -13.20 2.21
CA LYS A 54 4.47 -14.23 2.02
C LYS A 54 3.27 -13.72 1.22
N LEU A 55 2.97 -12.42 1.30
CA LEU A 55 1.86 -11.80 0.58
C LEU A 55 2.20 -11.35 -0.86
N GLN A 56 3.46 -11.48 -1.30
CA GLN A 56 3.84 -11.06 -2.66
C GLN A 56 2.96 -11.66 -3.77
N PRO A 57 2.56 -12.94 -3.74
CA PRO A 57 1.64 -13.46 -4.73
C PRO A 57 0.28 -12.72 -4.77
N GLU A 58 -0.20 -12.25 -3.63
CA GLU A 58 -1.45 -11.49 -3.55
C GLU A 58 -1.29 -10.06 -4.07
N PHE A 59 -0.16 -9.41 -3.82
CA PHE A 59 0.16 -8.11 -4.42
C PHE A 59 0.34 -8.23 -5.94
N GLN A 60 1.06 -9.24 -6.41
CA GLN A 60 1.28 -9.48 -7.85
C GLN A 60 -0.03 -9.72 -8.61
N LYS A 61 -0.97 -10.49 -8.06
CA LYS A 61 -2.31 -10.70 -8.67
C LYS A 61 -3.06 -9.40 -8.90
N ARG A 62 -2.78 -8.37 -8.10
CA ARG A 62 -3.38 -7.03 -8.17
C ARG A 62 -2.56 -6.02 -8.98
N GLY A 63 -1.45 -6.45 -9.59
CA GLY A 63 -0.54 -5.57 -10.31
C GLY A 63 0.14 -4.55 -9.39
N VAL A 64 0.39 -4.92 -8.13
CA VAL A 64 0.99 -4.07 -7.12
C VAL A 64 2.43 -4.48 -6.87
N LYS A 65 3.35 -3.54 -6.94
CA LYS A 65 4.74 -3.69 -6.49
C LYS A 65 4.87 -3.19 -5.05
N THR A 66 5.67 -3.87 -4.24
CA THR A 66 5.95 -3.45 -2.87
C THR A 66 7.42 -3.13 -2.70
N ILE A 67 7.73 -2.09 -1.94
CA ILE A 67 9.08 -1.68 -1.62
C ILE A 67 9.14 -1.15 -0.19
N ALA A 68 10.12 -1.62 0.57
CA ALA A 68 10.37 -1.15 1.93
C ALA A 68 11.44 -0.07 1.95
N VAL A 69 11.48 0.73 3.01
CA VAL A 69 12.54 1.72 3.26
C VAL A 69 12.84 1.83 4.74
N SER A 70 14.13 1.93 5.06
CA SER A 70 14.61 2.40 6.36
C SER A 70 15.90 3.19 6.20
N VAL A 71 16.37 3.77 7.29
CA VAL A 71 17.62 4.57 7.32
C VAL A 71 18.88 3.70 7.51
N ASP A 72 18.73 2.39 7.58
CA ASP A 72 19.83 1.45 7.70
C ASP A 72 20.62 1.32 6.40
N SER A 73 21.82 0.74 6.49
CA SER A 73 22.70 0.57 5.34
C SER A 73 22.29 -0.62 4.47
N LEU A 74 22.76 -0.63 3.20
CA LEU A 74 22.55 -1.75 2.31
C LEU A 74 23.17 -3.05 2.85
N GLU A 75 24.31 -2.96 3.51
CA GLU A 75 24.98 -4.11 4.15
C GLU A 75 24.10 -4.71 5.25
N ASP A 76 23.51 -3.85 6.12
CA ASP A 76 22.58 -4.28 7.16
C ASP A 76 21.35 -4.98 6.54
N HIS A 77 20.74 -4.42 5.50
CA HIS A 77 19.62 -5.05 4.81
C HIS A 77 19.97 -6.46 4.29
N HIS A 78 21.09 -6.60 3.59
CA HIS A 78 21.51 -7.92 3.08
C HIS A 78 21.82 -8.93 4.18
N GLY A 79 22.37 -8.47 5.30
CA GLY A 79 22.59 -9.31 6.48
C GLY A 79 21.27 -9.75 7.09
N TRP A 80 20.38 -8.79 7.34
CA TRP A 80 19.11 -9.02 8.04
C TRP A 80 18.09 -9.83 7.22
N ILE A 81 18.09 -9.73 5.89
CA ILE A 81 17.25 -10.58 5.02
C ILE A 81 17.44 -12.08 5.33
N LYS A 82 18.65 -12.51 5.68
CA LYS A 82 18.93 -13.91 6.04
C LYS A 82 18.17 -14.31 7.30
N ASP A 83 18.17 -13.46 8.31
CA ASP A 83 17.46 -13.68 9.56
C ASP A 83 15.93 -13.67 9.36
N ILE A 84 15.43 -12.76 8.51
CA ILE A 84 14.01 -12.74 8.15
C ILE A 84 13.63 -14.06 7.48
N ASN A 85 14.39 -14.49 6.49
CA ASN A 85 14.10 -15.72 5.74
C ASN A 85 14.08 -16.94 6.66
N GLU A 86 15.04 -17.05 7.56
CA GLU A 86 15.13 -18.15 8.53
C GLU A 86 13.98 -18.09 9.52
N THR A 87 13.81 -16.96 10.22
CA THR A 87 12.87 -16.86 11.35
C THR A 87 11.42 -16.84 10.91
N GLN A 88 11.12 -16.30 9.73
CA GLN A 88 9.76 -16.20 9.19
C GLN A 88 9.42 -17.33 8.20
N ASN A 89 10.35 -18.23 7.92
CA ASN A 89 10.19 -19.33 6.96
C ASN A 89 9.64 -18.82 5.61
N THR A 90 10.37 -17.90 4.99
CA THR A 90 10.02 -17.22 3.73
C THR A 90 11.29 -16.84 2.98
N THR A 91 11.14 -16.23 1.82
CA THR A 91 12.22 -15.55 1.10
C THR A 91 11.77 -14.13 0.82
N VAL A 92 12.50 -13.13 1.32
CA VAL A 92 12.26 -11.74 0.96
C VAL A 92 12.47 -11.59 -0.54
N ASN A 93 11.46 -11.09 -1.24
CA ASN A 93 11.33 -11.08 -2.70
C ASN A 93 10.79 -9.73 -3.20
N PHE A 94 11.14 -8.67 -2.49
CA PHE A 94 10.88 -7.28 -2.83
C PHE A 94 12.06 -6.42 -2.36
N PRO A 95 12.34 -5.28 -3.04
CA PRO A 95 13.46 -4.43 -2.69
C PRO A 95 13.29 -3.70 -1.36
N ILE A 96 14.42 -3.48 -0.67
CA ILE A 96 14.51 -2.63 0.53
C ILE A 96 15.46 -1.48 0.20
N ILE A 97 14.99 -0.25 0.36
CA ILE A 97 15.76 0.98 0.09
C ILE A 97 16.67 1.27 1.29
N ALA A 98 17.96 1.47 1.02
CA ALA A 98 18.95 1.94 1.98
C ALA A 98 18.97 3.48 1.99
N ASP A 99 18.13 4.11 2.83
CA ASP A 99 17.95 5.56 2.91
C ASP A 99 18.81 6.19 4.02
N SER A 100 20.12 5.90 4.01
CA SER A 100 21.04 6.34 5.08
C SER A 100 21.17 7.86 5.18
N ASP A 101 20.97 8.59 4.10
CA ASP A 101 20.94 10.05 4.05
C ASP A 101 19.54 10.64 4.37
N ARG A 102 18.52 9.80 4.55
CA ARG A 102 17.13 10.16 4.86
C ARG A 102 16.44 10.98 3.78
N ALA A 103 16.88 10.91 2.55
CA ALA A 103 16.29 11.65 1.44
C ALA A 103 14.86 11.21 1.17
N VAL A 104 14.60 9.90 1.04
CA VAL A 104 13.28 9.32 0.83
C VAL A 104 12.39 9.53 2.07
N ALA A 105 12.91 9.22 3.26
CA ALA A 105 12.18 9.39 4.51
C ALA A 105 11.73 10.83 4.74
N THR A 106 12.54 11.80 4.34
CA THR A 106 12.21 13.23 4.43
C THR A 106 11.17 13.64 3.38
N ALA A 107 11.34 13.19 2.12
CA ALA A 107 10.40 13.51 1.05
C ALA A 107 8.98 13.00 1.33
N TYR A 108 8.89 11.84 1.99
CA TYR A 108 7.63 11.19 2.35
C TYR A 108 7.16 11.46 3.78
N ASP A 109 7.83 12.37 4.52
CA ASP A 109 7.49 12.73 5.91
C ASP A 109 7.36 11.50 6.83
N MET A 110 8.33 10.57 6.72
CA MET A 110 8.33 9.31 7.47
C MET A 110 9.04 9.39 8.81
N ILE A 111 9.72 10.50 9.11
CA ILE A 111 10.40 10.75 10.40
C ILE A 111 9.55 11.71 11.21
N HIS A 112 9.02 11.23 12.32
CA HIS A 112 8.19 11.99 13.24
C HIS A 112 8.94 12.28 14.52
N PRO A 113 9.53 13.48 14.73
CA PRO A 113 10.46 13.75 15.82
C PRO A 113 9.91 13.42 17.22
N ASN A 114 8.60 13.59 17.42
CA ASN A 114 7.97 13.29 18.72
C ASN A 114 7.66 11.79 18.94
N ALA A 115 7.80 10.97 17.91
CA ALA A 115 7.56 9.51 17.96
C ALA A 115 8.87 8.73 17.75
N ALA A 116 9.72 9.17 16.81
CA ALA A 116 10.98 8.53 16.45
C ALA A 116 11.89 9.55 15.76
N GLU A 117 12.76 10.21 16.53
CA GLU A 117 13.63 11.27 16.00
C GLU A 117 14.70 10.75 15.03
N LYS A 118 15.20 9.55 15.25
CA LYS A 118 16.33 8.98 14.51
C LYS A 118 15.92 7.97 13.43
N PHE A 119 14.72 7.45 13.49
CA PHE A 119 14.22 6.37 12.65
C PHE A 119 12.92 6.79 11.99
N THR A 120 12.53 6.07 10.93
CA THR A 120 11.21 6.21 10.36
C THR A 120 10.15 5.59 11.30
N VAL A 121 8.95 6.16 11.30
CA VAL A 121 7.76 5.47 11.82
C VAL A 121 7.30 4.41 10.81
N ARG A 122 6.21 3.71 11.08
CA ARG A 122 5.66 2.69 10.17
C ARG A 122 4.65 3.32 9.21
N SER A 123 5.12 4.06 8.23
CA SER A 123 4.27 4.67 7.21
C SER A 123 4.00 3.70 6.07
N VAL A 124 2.84 3.83 5.43
CA VAL A 124 2.44 3.14 4.20
C VAL A 124 1.87 4.17 3.25
N PHE A 125 2.32 4.14 2.02
CA PHE A 125 1.78 4.93 0.91
C PHE A 125 1.32 3.98 -0.19
N VAL A 126 0.03 4.03 -0.54
CA VAL A 126 -0.51 3.35 -1.72
C VAL A 126 -0.52 4.35 -2.85
N ILE A 127 0.14 4.00 -3.95
CA ILE A 127 0.40 4.87 -5.10
C ILE A 127 -0.19 4.21 -6.34
N ASP A 128 -0.96 4.98 -7.12
CA ASP A 128 -1.61 4.48 -8.33
C ASP A 128 -0.70 4.56 -9.58
N PRO A 129 -1.12 4.02 -10.73
CA PRO A 129 -0.36 4.09 -11.98
C PRO A 129 -0.01 5.50 -12.45
N ASN A 130 -0.81 6.50 -12.07
CA ASN A 130 -0.58 7.91 -12.36
C ASN A 130 0.35 8.59 -11.35
N LYS A 131 1.03 7.79 -10.50
CA LYS A 131 1.93 8.28 -9.44
C LYS A 131 1.21 9.14 -8.39
N LYS A 132 -0.09 8.94 -8.18
CA LYS A 132 -0.85 9.67 -7.16
C LYS A 132 -0.96 8.91 -5.86
N ILE A 133 -0.77 9.62 -4.75
CA ILE A 133 -1.02 9.09 -3.40
C ILE A 133 -2.52 8.83 -3.24
N ARG A 134 -2.88 7.58 -3.00
CA ARG A 134 -4.28 7.15 -2.87
C ARG A 134 -4.68 6.82 -1.44
N LEU A 135 -3.72 6.42 -0.63
CA LEU A 135 -3.90 6.14 0.79
C LEU A 135 -2.59 6.40 1.53
N THR A 136 -2.70 6.87 2.76
CA THR A 136 -1.60 6.88 3.72
C THR A 136 -2.06 6.28 5.04
N ILE A 137 -1.24 5.41 5.63
CA ILE A 137 -1.45 4.86 6.97
C ILE A 137 -0.15 5.03 7.75
N THR A 138 -0.26 5.48 9.00
CA THR A 138 0.91 5.64 9.87
C THR A 138 0.67 4.98 11.21
N TYR A 139 1.61 4.13 11.61
CA TYR A 139 1.63 3.42 12.88
C TYR A 139 2.84 3.86 13.71
N PRO A 140 2.72 3.89 15.04
CA PRO A 140 3.88 4.11 15.91
C PRO A 140 4.85 2.93 15.83
N PRO A 141 6.14 3.14 16.16
CA PRO A 141 7.17 2.10 16.05
C PRO A 141 6.87 0.78 16.79
N ALA A 142 6.13 0.84 17.89
CA ALA A 142 5.82 -0.33 18.71
C ALA A 142 4.64 -1.18 18.22
N THR A 143 3.93 -0.72 17.18
CA THR A 143 2.71 -1.37 16.71
C THR A 143 2.88 -1.90 15.29
N GLY A 144 2.87 -3.23 15.11
CA GLY A 144 2.90 -3.87 13.78
C GLY A 144 1.63 -3.58 12.98
N ARG A 145 1.80 -3.44 11.66
CA ARG A 145 0.71 -3.09 10.73
C ARG A 145 -0.18 -4.30 10.42
N ASN A 146 -1.41 -3.99 10.01
CA ASN A 146 -2.34 -4.97 9.46
C ASN A 146 -2.23 -4.97 7.92
N PHE A 147 -1.53 -5.93 7.36
CA PHE A 147 -1.36 -6.05 5.91
C PHE A 147 -2.60 -6.55 5.18
N ASP A 148 -3.52 -7.24 5.86
CA ASP A 148 -4.81 -7.63 5.29
C ASP A 148 -5.66 -6.38 4.99
N GLU A 149 -5.57 -5.35 5.85
CA GLU A 149 -6.20 -4.04 5.59
C GLU A 149 -5.55 -3.33 4.40
N ILE A 150 -4.25 -3.43 4.23
CA ILE A 150 -3.57 -2.84 3.07
C ILE A 150 -4.05 -3.51 1.78
N LEU A 151 -4.16 -4.84 1.73
CA LEU A 151 -4.73 -5.57 0.59
C LEU A 151 -6.20 -5.21 0.35
N ARG A 152 -7.01 -5.17 1.42
CA ARG A 152 -8.42 -4.77 1.35
C ARG A 152 -8.59 -3.38 0.72
N VAL A 153 -7.76 -2.43 1.11
CA VAL A 153 -7.84 -1.07 0.56
C VAL A 153 -7.39 -1.01 -0.90
N VAL A 154 -6.37 -1.77 -1.29
CA VAL A 154 -5.98 -1.90 -2.70
C VAL A 154 -7.15 -2.43 -3.53
N ASP A 155 -7.82 -3.50 -3.07
CA ASP A 155 -9.00 -4.05 -3.75
C ASP A 155 -10.11 -3.00 -3.88
N ALA A 156 -10.37 -2.25 -2.81
CA ALA A 156 -11.37 -1.18 -2.81
C ALA A 156 -11.03 -0.05 -3.78
N LEU A 157 -9.77 0.42 -3.80
CA LEU A 157 -9.32 1.48 -4.69
C LEU A 157 -9.41 1.07 -6.17
N GLN A 158 -8.92 -0.13 -6.51
CA GLN A 158 -8.98 -0.66 -7.87
C GLN A 158 -10.42 -0.87 -8.34
N LEU A 159 -11.31 -1.33 -7.46
CA LEU A 159 -12.72 -1.50 -7.77
C LEU A 159 -13.40 -0.16 -8.07
N THR A 160 -13.20 0.84 -7.20
CA THR A 160 -13.83 2.16 -7.33
C THR A 160 -13.28 2.98 -8.50
N ASP A 161 -12.03 2.75 -8.91
CA ASP A 161 -11.46 3.37 -10.10
C ASP A 161 -12.07 2.83 -11.41
N ASN A 162 -12.41 1.55 -11.42
CA ASN A 162 -12.88 0.87 -12.63
C ASN A 162 -14.41 0.80 -12.75
N HIS A 163 -15.13 1.00 -11.66
CA HIS A 163 -16.58 0.88 -11.61
C HIS A 163 -17.22 2.06 -10.87
N ALA A 164 -18.42 2.41 -11.26
CA ALA A 164 -19.20 3.50 -10.63
C ALA A 164 -19.83 3.05 -9.31
N VAL A 165 -19.01 2.54 -8.39
CA VAL A 165 -19.38 2.10 -7.06
C VAL A 165 -18.49 2.70 -5.99
N ALA A 166 -18.97 2.67 -4.76
CA ALA A 166 -18.16 2.91 -3.56
C ALA A 166 -18.20 1.66 -2.67
N THR A 167 -17.19 1.49 -1.83
CA THR A 167 -17.14 0.38 -0.87
C THR A 167 -17.72 0.83 0.47
N PRO A 168 -18.69 0.09 1.06
CA PRO A 168 -19.22 0.42 2.37
C PRO A 168 -18.21 0.13 3.51
N VAL A 169 -18.60 0.49 4.72
CA VAL A 169 -17.80 0.19 5.92
C VAL A 169 -17.49 -1.31 6.02
N ASN A 170 -16.24 -1.63 6.36
CA ASN A 170 -15.72 -3.00 6.51
C ASN A 170 -15.85 -3.90 5.25
N TRP A 171 -16.10 -3.31 4.08
CA TRP A 171 -16.22 -4.05 2.83
C TRP A 171 -15.00 -4.95 2.59
N LYS A 172 -15.24 -6.14 2.11
CA LYS A 172 -14.23 -7.08 1.63
C LYS A 172 -14.51 -7.47 0.18
N ASP A 173 -13.48 -7.88 -0.53
CA ASP A 173 -13.61 -8.36 -1.91
C ASP A 173 -14.62 -9.53 -1.99
N GLY A 174 -15.70 -9.30 -2.73
CA GLY A 174 -16.86 -10.20 -2.85
C GLY A 174 -18.13 -9.66 -2.20
N ASP A 175 -18.05 -8.66 -1.32
CA ASP A 175 -19.23 -8.06 -0.69
C ASP A 175 -19.95 -7.09 -1.64
N ASP A 176 -21.22 -6.81 -1.36
CA ASP A 176 -22.01 -5.82 -2.06
C ASP A 176 -21.38 -4.42 -1.98
N CYS A 177 -21.56 -3.65 -3.04
CA CYS A 177 -21.04 -2.29 -3.18
C CYS A 177 -22.17 -1.27 -3.12
N ILE A 178 -21.82 -0.01 -2.88
CA ILE A 178 -22.74 1.12 -2.96
C ILE A 178 -22.72 1.67 -4.40
N VAL A 179 -23.87 1.80 -5.03
CA VAL A 179 -24.02 2.52 -6.28
C VAL A 179 -23.79 4.00 -6.03
N VAL A 180 -22.89 4.64 -6.79
CA VAL A 180 -22.61 6.07 -6.57
C VAL A 180 -23.86 6.92 -6.77
N PRO A 181 -24.12 7.92 -5.92
CA PRO A 181 -25.35 8.72 -5.99
C PRO A 181 -25.53 9.52 -7.28
N THR A 182 -24.44 9.73 -8.01
CA THR A 182 -24.44 10.49 -9.28
C THR A 182 -25.09 9.76 -10.45
N LEU A 183 -25.30 8.42 -10.36
CA LEU A 183 -25.99 7.65 -11.37
C LEU A 183 -27.52 7.74 -11.17
N SER A 184 -28.27 7.96 -12.27
CA SER A 184 -29.73 7.74 -12.28
C SER A 184 -30.06 6.23 -12.16
N ASP A 185 -31.33 5.91 -11.93
CA ASP A 185 -31.76 4.50 -11.86
C ASP A 185 -31.65 3.81 -13.24
N GLU A 186 -31.87 4.54 -14.34
CA GLU A 186 -31.69 4.04 -15.71
C GLU A 186 -30.22 3.73 -15.98
N GLU A 187 -29.30 4.66 -15.61
CA GLU A 187 -27.88 4.46 -15.77
C GLU A 187 -27.36 3.31 -14.89
N ALA A 188 -27.85 3.21 -13.65
CA ALA A 188 -27.51 2.10 -12.75
C ALA A 188 -27.99 0.77 -13.31
N THR A 189 -29.20 0.69 -13.85
CA THR A 189 -29.74 -0.51 -14.50
C THR A 189 -28.88 -0.94 -15.69
N ALA A 190 -28.42 0.02 -16.50
CA ALA A 190 -27.56 -0.27 -17.64
C ALA A 190 -26.15 -0.74 -17.23
N LYS A 191 -25.59 -0.19 -16.12
CA LYS A 191 -24.23 -0.50 -15.65
C LYS A 191 -24.14 -1.78 -14.83
N PHE A 192 -25.22 -2.14 -14.11
CA PHE A 192 -25.21 -3.27 -13.18
C PHE A 192 -26.19 -4.37 -13.63
N PRO A 193 -25.76 -5.27 -14.53
CA PRO A 193 -26.65 -6.32 -15.10
C PRO A 193 -27.15 -7.31 -14.05
N LYS A 194 -26.48 -7.43 -12.89
CA LYS A 194 -26.96 -8.21 -11.74
C LYS A 194 -28.02 -7.49 -10.90
N GLY A 195 -28.39 -6.27 -11.32
CA GLY A 195 -29.34 -5.41 -10.62
C GLY A 195 -28.75 -4.67 -9.43
N PHE A 196 -29.61 -3.84 -8.84
CA PHE A 196 -29.30 -3.12 -7.59
C PHE A 196 -30.54 -3.04 -6.73
N THR A 197 -30.35 -2.81 -5.43
CA THR A 197 -31.42 -2.66 -4.43
C THR A 197 -31.43 -1.24 -3.92
N THR A 198 -32.57 -0.57 -3.97
CA THR A 198 -32.77 0.76 -3.38
C THR A 198 -33.27 0.61 -1.93
N ILE A 199 -32.40 0.95 -0.98
CA ILE A 199 -32.75 0.99 0.47
C ILE A 199 -33.33 2.38 0.79
N LYS A 200 -32.68 3.41 0.27
CA LYS A 200 -33.11 4.81 0.29
C LYS A 200 -32.68 5.48 -1.02
N PRO A 201 -33.24 6.61 -1.42
CA PRO A 201 -32.84 7.30 -2.65
C PRO A 201 -31.32 7.58 -2.74
N TYR A 202 -30.66 7.79 -1.62
CA TYR A 202 -29.21 8.01 -1.52
C TYR A 202 -28.41 6.76 -1.17
N LEU A 203 -29.06 5.63 -0.90
CA LEU A 203 -28.43 4.37 -0.47
C LEU A 203 -28.94 3.21 -1.33
N ARG A 204 -28.19 2.90 -2.35
CA ARG A 204 -28.47 1.80 -3.28
C ARG A 204 -27.28 0.84 -3.27
N THR A 205 -27.53 -0.46 -3.19
CA THR A 205 -26.50 -1.49 -3.18
C THR A 205 -26.58 -2.36 -4.44
N THR A 206 -25.44 -2.86 -4.89
CA THR A 206 -25.33 -3.79 -6.00
C THR A 206 -24.31 -4.88 -5.69
N PRO A 207 -24.49 -6.11 -6.16
CA PRO A 207 -23.42 -7.10 -6.14
C PRO A 207 -22.14 -6.54 -6.78
N GLN A 208 -20.98 -6.95 -6.26
CA GLN A 208 -19.70 -6.48 -6.79
C GLN A 208 -19.63 -6.67 -8.31
N PRO A 209 -19.36 -5.61 -9.11
CA PRO A 209 -19.53 -5.65 -10.57
C PRO A 209 -18.58 -6.59 -11.30
N ASN A 210 -17.39 -6.82 -10.77
CA ASN A 210 -16.34 -7.64 -11.38
C ASN A 210 -16.24 -9.08 -10.85
N LYS A 211 -17.29 -9.58 -10.19
CA LYS A 211 -17.41 -10.98 -9.70
C LYS A 211 -18.49 -11.76 -10.45
#